data_6a63514209b2e2b04a5869be7f8cbd05
#
_entry.id   6a63514209b2e2b04a5869be7f8cbd05
#
_cell.length_a   1.000
_cell.length_b   1.000
_cell.length_c   1.000
_cell.angle_alpha   90.00
_cell.angle_beta   90.00
_cell.angle_gamma   90.00
#
_symmetry.space_group_name_H-M   'P 1'
#
loop_
_entity.id
_entity.type
_entity.pdbx_description
1 polymer ?
#
loop_
_entity_poly.entity_id
_entity_poly.type
_entity_poly.pdbx_seq_one_letter_code
_entity_poly.pdbx_strand_id
1 'polypeptide(L)' 'LSSGSRLTMPDMTGWTKKDITAFWKLTHIAVEMDGTGMVASQNIKAGKAINKDTVIQVKMK' A
#
# COMPACT_ATOMS: atom_id res chain seq x y z
N LEU A 1 -19.81 15.56 2.19
CA LEU A 1 -19.23 15.35 2.30
C LEU A 1 -18.67 14.59 2.72
N SER A 2 -18.45 14.38 2.67
CA SER A 2 -17.95 13.72 2.78
C SER A 2 -17.20 13.26 3.56
N SER A 3 -17.09 13.21 4.10
CA SER A 3 -16.35 12.72 4.94
C SER A 3 -15.64 11.62 4.52
N GLY A 4 -15.33 11.54 3.51
CA GLY A 4 -14.77 10.51 3.07
C GLY A 4 -13.57 10.07 3.62
N SER A 5 -13.56 9.47 4.61
CA SER A 5 -12.36 8.93 5.10
C SER A 5 -12.05 7.61 4.48
N ARG A 6 -12.65 7.25 3.42
CA ARG A 6 -12.33 6.01 2.78
C ARG A 6 -11.02 6.10 2.02
N LEU A 7 -10.13 5.17 2.31
CA LEU A 7 -8.91 5.05 1.55
C LEU A 7 -9.07 3.91 0.55
N THR A 8 -8.51 4.08 -0.63
CA THR A 8 -8.49 3.01 -1.62
C THR A 8 -7.06 2.61 -1.88
N MET A 9 -6.88 1.35 -2.23
CA MET A 9 -5.55 0.80 -2.49
C MET A 9 -4.97 1.42 -3.75
N PRO A 10 -3.80 2.07 -3.67
CA PRO A 10 -3.15 2.58 -4.86
C PRO A 10 -2.46 1.45 -5.62
N ASP A 11 -2.09 1.74 -6.86
CA ASP A 11 -1.32 0.80 -7.65
C ASP A 11 0.15 0.94 -7.23
N MET A 12 0.61 0.03 -6.41
CA MET A 12 1.97 0.08 -5.87
C MET A 12 3.00 -0.58 -6.78
N THR A 13 2.58 -1.12 -7.91
CA THR A 13 3.51 -1.77 -8.82
C THR A 13 4.59 -0.79 -9.27
N GLY A 14 5.84 -1.18 -9.10
CA GLY A 14 6.96 -0.31 -9.43
C GLY A 14 7.42 0.60 -8.30
N TRP A 15 6.73 0.60 -7.18
CA TRP A 15 7.14 1.42 -6.05
C TRP A 15 8.40 0.86 -5.40
N THR A 16 9.21 1.76 -4.85
CA THR A 16 10.39 1.39 -4.07
C THR A 16 10.03 1.40 -2.58
N LYS A 17 10.98 0.99 -1.76
CA LYS A 17 10.78 1.04 -0.31
C LYS A 17 10.46 2.44 0.17
N LYS A 18 11.08 3.46 -0.44
CA LYS A 18 10.82 4.84 -0.06
C LYS A 18 9.37 5.22 -0.30
N ASP A 19 8.83 4.80 -1.43
CA ASP A 19 7.44 5.09 -1.76
C ASP A 19 6.50 4.43 -0.75
N ILE A 20 6.78 3.19 -0.40
CA ILE A 20 5.96 2.46 0.56
C ILE A 20 6.06 3.12 1.94
N THR A 21 7.26 3.53 2.34
CA THR A 21 7.44 4.20 3.63
C THR A 21 6.66 5.51 3.68
N ALA A 22 6.68 6.27 2.58
CA ALA A 22 5.90 7.51 2.51
C ALA A 22 4.41 7.23 2.63
N PHE A 23 3.92 6.20 1.97
CA PHE A 23 2.53 5.78 2.06
C PHE A 23 2.16 5.43 3.51
N TRP A 24 3.01 4.64 4.17
CA TRP A 24 2.78 4.26 5.55
C TRP A 24 2.72 5.48 6.47
N LYS A 25 3.63 6.42 6.27
CA LYS A 25 3.65 7.64 7.09
C LYS A 25 2.40 8.48 6.91
N LEU A 26 1.84 8.47 5.72
CA LEU A 26 0.63 9.25 5.43
C LEU A 26 -0.63 8.56 5.93
N THR A 27 -0.71 7.26 5.80
CA THR A 27 -1.93 6.52 6.08
C THR A 27 -1.89 5.72 7.36
N HIS A 28 -0.70 5.44 7.88
CA HIS A 28 -0.49 4.56 9.03
C HIS A 28 -1.02 3.15 8.82
N ILE A 29 -1.14 2.74 7.57
CA ILE A 29 -1.56 1.38 7.24
C ILE A 29 -0.31 0.53 7.13
N ALA A 30 -0.29 -0.61 7.83
CA ALA A 30 0.86 -1.50 7.83
C ALA A 30 1.07 -2.09 6.43
N VAL A 31 2.29 -2.02 5.95
CA VAL A 31 2.65 -2.61 4.66
C VAL A 31 3.84 -3.53 4.88
N GLU A 32 3.69 -4.78 4.50
CA GLU A 32 4.77 -5.75 4.60
C GLU A 32 5.41 -5.91 3.23
N MET A 33 6.72 -5.76 3.18
CA MET A 33 7.48 -5.89 1.95
C MET A 33 8.23 -7.22 1.98
N ASP A 34 8.06 -8.00 0.92
CA ASP A 34 8.74 -9.28 0.79
C ASP A 34 9.70 -9.16 -0.39
N GLY A 35 10.99 -9.18 -0.10
CA GLY A 35 12.04 -9.06 -1.11
C GLY A 35 12.68 -7.69 -1.11
N THR A 36 13.46 -7.43 -2.16
CA THR A 36 14.16 -6.16 -2.33
C THR A 36 13.90 -5.66 -3.74
N GLY A 37 14.16 -4.37 -3.96
CA GLY A 37 13.95 -3.77 -5.27
C GLY A 37 12.63 -3.03 -5.36
N MET A 38 11.84 -3.33 -6.38
CA MET A 38 10.57 -2.64 -6.61
C MET A 38 9.41 -3.61 -6.48
N VAL A 39 8.26 -3.08 -6.16
CA VAL A 39 7.06 -3.89 -6.01
C VAL A 39 6.70 -4.54 -7.35
N ALA A 40 6.64 -5.87 -7.35
CA ALA A 40 6.24 -6.64 -8.51
C ALA A 40 4.74 -6.96 -8.47
N SER A 41 4.23 -7.23 -7.27
CA SER A 41 2.80 -7.52 -7.13
C SER A 41 2.35 -7.12 -5.73
N GLN A 42 1.06 -7.03 -5.57
CA GLN A 42 0.47 -6.65 -4.29
C GLN A 42 -0.70 -7.56 -3.95
N ASN A 43 -0.91 -7.75 -2.67
CA ASN A 43 -1.96 -8.60 -2.14
C ASN A 43 -3.36 -8.07 -2.43
N ILE A 44 -3.50 -6.75 -2.41
CA ILE A 44 -4.79 -6.09 -2.58
C ILE A 44 -4.80 -5.37 -3.91
N LYS A 45 -5.87 -5.55 -4.68
CA LYS A 45 -5.99 -4.88 -5.98
C LYS A 45 -6.11 -3.38 -5.82
N ALA A 46 -5.54 -2.64 -6.74
CA ALA A 46 -5.69 -1.20 -6.79
C ALA A 46 -7.18 -0.83 -6.91
N GLY A 47 -7.58 0.17 -6.16
CA GLY A 47 -8.98 0.61 -6.13
C GLY A 47 -9.84 -0.05 -5.07
N LYS A 48 -9.34 -1.08 -4.41
CA LYS A 48 -10.08 -1.74 -3.36
C LYS A 48 -10.09 -0.89 -2.09
N ALA A 49 -11.19 -0.86 -1.37
CA ALA A 49 -11.26 -0.09 -0.13
C ALA A 49 -10.36 -0.71 0.94
N ILE A 50 -9.63 0.14 1.64
CA ILE A 50 -8.75 -0.28 2.73
C ILE A 50 -8.96 0.66 3.92
N ASN A 51 -8.44 0.25 5.08
CA ASN A 51 -8.54 1.06 6.29
C ASN A 51 -7.30 0.84 7.15
N LYS A 52 -7.29 1.45 8.33
CA LYS A 52 -6.12 1.37 9.22
C LYS A 52 -5.83 -0.04 9.70
N ASP A 53 -6.83 -0.90 9.73
CA ASP A 53 -6.65 -2.28 10.20
C ASP A 53 -6.20 -3.20 9.07
N THR A 54 -6.16 -2.70 7.86
CA THR A 54 -5.73 -3.50 6.72
C THR A 54 -4.23 -3.70 6.75
N VAL A 55 -3.79 -4.92 6.51
CA VAL A 55 -2.37 -5.21 6.35
C VAL A 55 -2.12 -5.47 4.87
N ILE A 56 -1.28 -4.64 4.27
CA ILE A 56 -0.95 -4.76 2.86
C ILE A 56 0.33 -5.57 2.74
N GLN A 57 0.31 -6.55 1.85
CA GLN A 57 1.51 -7.35 1.58
C GLN A 57 1.89 -7.16 0.12
N VAL A 58 3.13 -6.82 -0.12
CA VAL A 58 3.64 -6.63 -1.47
C VAL A 58 4.85 -7.52 -1.68
N LYS A 59 4.99 -8.02 -2.89
CA LYS A 59 6.17 -8.77 -3.26
C LYS A 59 7.06 -7.89 -4.12
N MET A 60 8.31 -7.83 -3.76
CA MET A 60 9.30 -7.02 -4.45
C MET A 60 10.32 -7.90 -5.14
N LYS A 61 10.85 -7.40 -6.22
CA LYS A 61 11.91 -8.11 -6.94
C LYS A 61 13.17 -7.31 -6.94
#